data_d100616ef0376aa2ea5fd1fdfc2978df
#
_entry.id   d100616ef0376aa2ea5fd1fdfc2978df
#
_cell.length_a   1.000
_cell.length_b   1.000
_cell.length_c   1.000
_cell.angle_alpha   90.00
_cell.angle_beta   90.00
_cell.angle_gamma   90.00
#
_symmetry.space_group_name_H-M   'P 1'
#
loop_
_entity.id
_entity.type
_entity.pdbx_description
1 polymer ?
#
loop_
_entity_poly.entity_id
_entity_poly.type
_entity_poly.pdbx_seq_one_letter_code
_entity_poly.pdbx_strand_id
1 'polypeptide(L)'
;MERALILSGGGARGAFQVGVCQYLQEAGWVPEMVCGTSIGAINAVAIGSGMKLEQMAHFWKIYDRRKMFRITMLRFILSLFKLRKFSPLMDPTPMRDLLSDLVDLDALRESRQEIIITAVNLKTSQLRYFNHNTIDIDHVMASAAVPMIFPWQFIEGEPHWDGGVMDNTPIIPALEHGAKQIIVVLLSPVGAANLSLPQSHLQVMELMFEHSLIGAYETSMAYRASRNKPQPLGRSDHPPATLPFNNCREDQCIATVAPDRMLGFRSFFNFSRPQVTQLIREGYNCARKQLKGLIQ
;
A
#
# COMPACT_ATOMS: atom_id res chain seq x y z
N MET A 1 22.42 -2.60 2.92
CA MET A 1 21.29 -1.65 3.21
C MET A 1 20.86 -1.83 4.66
N GLU A 2 20.66 -0.73 5.39
CA GLU A 2 20.28 -0.84 6.80
C GLU A 2 18.75 -0.81 6.99
N ARG A 3 18.05 0.13 6.35
CA ARG A 3 16.65 0.44 6.66
C ARG A 3 15.76 0.49 5.41
N ALA A 4 14.64 -0.24 5.44
CA ALA A 4 13.63 -0.21 4.39
C ALA A 4 12.23 0.04 4.97
N LEU A 5 11.43 0.86 4.27
CA LEU A 5 10.04 1.16 4.55
C LEU A 5 9.15 0.57 3.47
N ILE A 6 8.17 -0.24 3.85
CA ILE A 6 7.24 -0.87 2.92
C ILE A 6 5.85 -0.30 3.14
N LEU A 7 5.26 0.27 2.09
CA LEU A 7 3.97 0.94 2.10
C LEU A 7 2.94 0.13 1.30
N SER A 8 2.00 -0.51 1.97
CA SER A 8 0.97 -1.30 1.30
C SER A 8 -0.06 -0.44 0.54
N GLY A 9 -0.78 -1.05 -0.39
CA GLY A 9 -1.94 -0.46 -1.03
C GLY A 9 -3.16 -0.37 -0.11
N GLY A 10 -4.13 0.50 -0.45
CA GLY A 10 -5.36 0.64 0.35
C GLY A 10 -6.16 1.93 0.14
N GLY A 11 -6.00 2.62 -0.99
CA GLY A 11 -6.79 3.80 -1.36
C GLY A 11 -6.65 4.96 -0.36
N ALA A 12 -7.77 5.59 0.00
CA ALA A 12 -7.76 6.74 0.93
C ALA A 12 -7.22 6.43 2.34
N ARG A 13 -7.05 5.14 2.68
CA ARG A 13 -6.38 4.74 3.92
C ARG A 13 -4.89 5.10 3.95
N GLY A 14 -4.27 5.41 2.81
CA GLY A 14 -2.87 5.85 2.71
C GLY A 14 -2.51 7.05 3.59
N ALA A 15 -3.49 7.83 4.02
CA ALA A 15 -3.31 8.87 5.03
C ALA A 15 -2.72 8.33 6.37
N PHE A 16 -3.01 7.07 6.73
CA PHE A 16 -2.43 6.39 7.88
C PHE A 16 -0.90 6.29 7.76
N GLN A 17 -0.38 6.00 6.56
CA GLN A 17 1.06 5.91 6.30
C GLN A 17 1.77 7.24 6.57
N VAL A 18 1.14 8.37 6.25
CA VAL A 18 1.70 9.68 6.56
C VAL A 18 1.92 9.86 8.07
N GLY A 19 0.94 9.45 8.89
CA GLY A 19 1.07 9.46 10.35
C GLY A 19 2.21 8.57 10.86
N VAL A 20 2.37 7.37 10.27
CA VAL A 20 3.50 6.49 10.58
C VAL A 20 4.83 7.16 10.24
N CYS A 21 4.94 7.75 9.04
CA CYS A 21 6.15 8.46 8.61
C CYS A 21 6.48 9.65 9.52
N GLN A 22 5.48 10.37 10.04
CA GLN A 22 5.69 11.46 11.01
C GLN A 22 6.35 10.92 12.30
N TYR A 23 5.87 9.79 12.83
CA TYR A 23 6.50 9.16 13.99
C TYR A 23 7.92 8.68 13.70
N LEU A 24 8.17 8.08 12.54
CA LEU A 24 9.51 7.61 12.14
C LEU A 24 10.49 8.79 12.02
N GLN A 25 10.06 9.90 11.43
CA GLN A 25 10.88 11.12 11.34
C GLN A 25 11.21 11.68 12.72
N GLU A 26 10.23 11.76 13.62
CA GLU A 26 10.41 12.22 14.99
C GLU A 26 11.37 11.33 15.79
N ALA A 27 11.32 10.02 15.53
CA ALA A 27 12.24 9.03 16.11
C ALA A 27 13.63 9.00 15.44
N GLY A 28 13.89 9.84 14.43
CA GLY A 28 15.15 9.86 13.69
C GLY A 28 15.40 8.62 12.83
N TRP A 29 14.34 7.83 12.54
CA TRP A 29 14.43 6.65 11.69
C TRP A 29 14.18 7.02 10.23
N VAL A 30 15.24 7.01 9.42
CA VAL A 30 15.20 7.37 8.00
C VAL A 30 15.45 6.12 7.17
N PRO A 31 14.54 5.72 6.24
CA PRO A 31 14.76 4.60 5.35
C PRO A 31 15.76 4.95 4.25
N GLU A 32 16.55 3.97 3.82
CA GLU A 32 17.39 4.02 2.62
C GLU A 32 16.62 3.53 1.38
N MET A 33 15.58 2.72 1.61
CA MET A 33 14.70 2.21 0.57
C MET A 33 13.23 2.41 0.99
N VAL A 34 12.37 2.82 0.05
CA VAL A 34 10.92 2.86 0.22
C VAL A 34 10.26 2.08 -0.91
N CYS A 35 9.55 1.01 -0.56
CA CYS A 35 8.77 0.23 -1.52
C CYS A 35 7.28 0.50 -1.34
N GLY A 36 6.54 0.64 -2.43
CA GLY A 36 5.11 0.93 -2.34
C GLY A 36 4.27 0.32 -3.46
N THR A 37 3.02 -0.01 -3.13
CA THR A 37 2.01 -0.47 -4.07
C THR A 37 0.77 0.43 -3.99
N SER A 38 0.16 0.76 -5.14
CA SER A 38 -1.08 1.56 -5.17
C SER A 38 -0.89 2.92 -4.49
N ILE A 39 -1.73 3.23 -3.49
CA ILE A 39 -1.55 4.46 -2.69
C ILE A 39 -0.21 4.50 -1.96
N GLY A 40 0.35 3.36 -1.60
CA GLY A 40 1.69 3.24 -1.04
C GLY A 40 2.77 3.67 -2.03
N ALA A 41 2.57 3.40 -3.34
CA ALA A 41 3.45 3.89 -4.39
C ALA A 41 3.40 5.43 -4.52
N ILE A 42 2.20 6.01 -4.43
CA ILE A 42 2.04 7.48 -4.44
C ILE A 42 2.79 8.11 -3.25
N ASN A 43 2.63 7.56 -2.05
CA ASN A 43 3.34 8.05 -0.87
C ASN A 43 4.85 7.82 -0.97
N ALA A 44 5.31 6.67 -1.50
CA ALA A 44 6.73 6.38 -1.70
C ALA A 44 7.38 7.36 -2.67
N VAL A 45 6.73 7.64 -3.80
CA VAL A 45 7.20 8.62 -4.80
C VAL A 45 7.21 10.03 -4.22
N ALA A 46 6.20 10.42 -3.44
CA ALA A 46 6.18 11.72 -2.75
C ALA A 46 7.36 11.86 -1.76
N ILE A 47 7.70 10.79 -1.03
CA ILE A 47 8.87 10.77 -0.15
C ILE A 47 10.16 10.89 -0.97
N GLY A 48 10.30 10.09 -2.05
CA GLY A 48 11.48 10.06 -2.91
C GLY A 48 11.72 11.38 -3.66
N SER A 49 10.65 12.11 -4.03
CA SER A 49 10.75 13.45 -4.62
C SER A 49 11.05 14.56 -3.60
N GLY A 50 11.34 14.19 -2.36
CA GLY A 50 11.72 15.15 -1.31
C GLY A 50 10.56 15.94 -0.71
N MET A 51 9.30 15.53 -0.92
CA MET A 51 8.14 16.18 -0.32
C MET A 51 8.20 16.06 1.20
N LYS A 52 8.12 17.18 1.91
CA LYS A 52 8.10 17.19 3.38
C LYS A 52 6.82 16.55 3.92
N LEU A 53 6.90 15.87 5.06
CA LEU A 53 5.73 15.18 5.65
C LEU A 53 4.58 16.14 6.02
N GLU A 54 4.89 17.40 6.36
CA GLU A 54 3.89 18.44 6.60
C GLU A 54 3.13 18.77 5.30
N GLN A 55 3.85 18.82 4.17
CA GLN A 55 3.24 19.02 2.84
C GLN A 55 2.40 17.83 2.43
N MET A 56 2.87 16.59 2.65
CA MET A 56 2.09 15.38 2.44
C MET A 56 0.82 15.38 3.28
N ALA A 57 0.90 15.68 4.57
CA ALA A 57 -0.25 15.75 5.46
C ALA A 57 -1.23 16.87 5.06
N HIS A 58 -0.72 18.02 4.58
CA HIS A 58 -1.55 19.09 4.05
C HIS A 58 -2.26 18.66 2.78
N PHE A 59 -1.53 18.08 1.84
CA PHE A 59 -2.05 17.50 0.60
C PHE A 59 -3.22 16.54 0.88
N TRP A 60 -3.02 15.54 1.72
CA TRP A 60 -4.06 14.60 2.10
C TRP A 60 -5.32 15.25 2.69
N LYS A 61 -5.19 16.40 3.38
CA LYS A 61 -6.31 17.13 4.01
C LYS A 61 -7.09 18.02 3.05
N ILE A 62 -6.48 18.47 1.95
CA ILE A 62 -7.10 19.43 1.01
C ILE A 62 -7.65 18.77 -0.25
N TYR A 63 -7.18 17.55 -0.58
CA TYR A 63 -7.64 16.84 -1.76
C TYR A 63 -8.74 15.85 -1.40
N ASP A 64 -9.97 16.23 -1.74
CA ASP A 64 -11.14 15.38 -1.59
C ASP A 64 -11.31 14.43 -2.80
N ARG A 65 -12.31 13.54 -2.69
CA ARG A 65 -12.64 12.57 -3.74
C ARG A 65 -12.80 13.19 -5.13
N ARG A 66 -13.42 14.38 -5.24
CA ARG A 66 -13.71 15.02 -6.53
C ARG A 66 -12.45 15.49 -7.25
N LYS A 67 -11.41 15.79 -6.49
CA LYS A 67 -10.09 16.16 -6.99
C LYS A 67 -9.22 14.95 -7.32
N MET A 68 -9.60 13.75 -6.85
CA MET A 68 -8.86 12.51 -7.13
C MET A 68 -9.43 11.78 -8.35
N PHE A 69 -10.75 11.70 -8.51
CA PHE A 69 -11.37 10.97 -9.62
C PHE A 69 -12.82 11.41 -9.89
N ARG A 70 -13.29 11.15 -11.11
CA ARG A 70 -14.66 11.38 -11.53
C ARG A 70 -15.41 10.06 -11.64
N ILE A 71 -16.65 9.99 -11.13
CA ILE A 71 -17.49 8.78 -11.23
C ILE A 71 -18.12 8.73 -12.63
N THR A 72 -17.98 7.60 -13.32
CA THR A 72 -18.52 7.32 -14.67
C THR A 72 -19.59 6.24 -14.65
N MET A 73 -20.47 6.27 -13.64
CA MET A 73 -21.47 5.22 -13.35
C MET A 73 -22.28 4.79 -14.57
N LEU A 74 -22.81 5.74 -15.35
CA LEU A 74 -23.61 5.40 -16.53
C LEU A 74 -22.83 4.57 -17.57
N ARG A 75 -21.56 4.98 -17.83
CA ARG A 75 -20.70 4.27 -18.79
C ARG A 75 -20.36 2.87 -18.27
N PHE A 76 -20.11 2.74 -16.98
CA PHE A 76 -19.83 1.47 -16.30
C PHE A 76 -21.03 0.52 -16.42
N ILE A 77 -22.26 0.96 -16.09
CA ILE A 77 -23.48 0.16 -16.21
C ILE A 77 -23.71 -0.29 -17.65
N LEU A 78 -23.59 0.61 -18.63
CA LEU A 78 -23.75 0.26 -20.05
C LEU A 78 -22.72 -0.78 -20.50
N SER A 79 -21.50 -0.77 -19.94
CA SER A 79 -20.49 -1.78 -20.27
C SER A 79 -20.78 -3.15 -19.68
N LEU A 80 -21.41 -3.23 -18.50
CA LEU A 80 -21.84 -4.49 -17.89
C LEU A 80 -22.89 -5.22 -18.75
N PHE A 81 -23.78 -4.49 -19.40
CA PHE A 81 -24.79 -5.06 -20.31
C PHE A 81 -24.29 -5.25 -21.76
N LYS A 82 -22.96 -5.18 -21.97
CA LYS A 82 -22.33 -5.29 -23.30
C LYS A 82 -22.81 -4.26 -24.35
N LEU A 83 -23.49 -3.20 -23.89
CA LEU A 83 -23.93 -2.09 -24.73
C LEU A 83 -22.78 -1.13 -25.09
N ARG A 84 -21.65 -1.28 -24.45
CA ARG A 84 -20.37 -0.59 -24.72
C ARG A 84 -19.19 -1.52 -24.47
N LYS A 85 -18.01 -1.15 -25.02
CA LYS A 85 -16.71 -1.71 -24.60
C LYS A 85 -16.51 -1.49 -23.11
N PHE A 86 -15.62 -2.28 -22.48
CA PHE A 86 -15.25 -2.13 -21.07
C PHE A 86 -15.05 -0.66 -20.70
N SER A 87 -15.70 -0.24 -19.63
CA SER A 87 -15.57 1.09 -19.07
C SER A 87 -15.43 0.97 -17.55
N PRO A 88 -14.37 1.50 -16.96
CA PRO A 88 -14.16 1.48 -15.51
C PRO A 88 -15.18 2.37 -14.80
N LEU A 89 -15.33 2.15 -13.48
CA LEU A 89 -16.25 2.91 -12.65
C LEU A 89 -15.85 4.37 -12.49
N MET A 90 -14.54 4.65 -12.51
CA MET A 90 -13.97 5.99 -12.24
C MET A 90 -12.96 6.40 -13.31
N ASP A 91 -12.91 7.69 -13.57
CA ASP A 91 -11.90 8.34 -14.41
C ASP A 91 -10.82 8.94 -13.48
N PRO A 92 -9.55 8.48 -13.57
CA PRO A 92 -8.46 8.95 -12.73
C PRO A 92 -7.72 10.18 -13.28
N THR A 93 -8.22 10.82 -14.36
CA THR A 93 -7.56 12.00 -14.95
C THR A 93 -7.25 13.09 -13.91
N PRO A 94 -8.15 13.45 -12.98
CA PRO A 94 -7.81 14.45 -11.96
C PRO A 94 -6.63 14.05 -11.07
N MET A 95 -6.49 12.75 -10.75
CA MET A 95 -5.35 12.25 -9.99
C MET A 95 -4.04 12.34 -10.79
N ARG A 96 -4.10 12.04 -12.09
CA ARG A 96 -2.95 12.19 -12.98
C ARG A 96 -2.46 13.64 -13.04
N ASP A 97 -3.39 14.59 -13.29
CA ASP A 97 -3.07 16.02 -13.35
C ASP A 97 -2.41 16.46 -12.03
N LEU A 98 -3.01 16.06 -10.93
CA LEU A 98 -2.52 16.36 -9.60
C LEU A 98 -1.12 15.81 -9.32
N LEU A 99 -0.85 14.54 -9.69
CA LEU A 99 0.48 13.94 -9.52
C LEU A 99 1.52 14.60 -10.41
N SER A 100 1.13 15.00 -11.63
CA SER A 100 2.02 15.74 -12.54
C SER A 100 2.42 17.10 -12.00
N ASP A 101 1.53 17.76 -11.24
CA ASP A 101 1.81 19.06 -10.63
C ASP A 101 2.65 18.97 -9.34
N LEU A 102 2.58 17.83 -8.64
CA LEU A 102 3.13 17.68 -7.30
C LEU A 102 4.43 16.88 -7.22
N VAL A 103 4.60 15.91 -8.11
CA VAL A 103 5.77 15.03 -8.10
C VAL A 103 6.88 15.68 -8.91
N ASP A 104 7.96 16.02 -8.24
CA ASP A 104 9.20 16.41 -8.89
C ASP A 104 9.97 15.16 -9.31
N LEU A 105 9.86 14.83 -10.61
CA LEU A 105 10.52 13.64 -11.17
C LEU A 105 12.04 13.77 -11.22
N ASP A 106 12.58 14.98 -11.34
CA ASP A 106 14.03 15.18 -11.34
C ASP A 106 14.59 14.99 -9.93
N ALA A 107 13.93 15.57 -8.92
CA ALA A 107 14.26 15.30 -7.53
C ALA A 107 14.10 13.81 -7.16
N LEU A 108 13.11 13.10 -7.73
CA LEU A 108 12.93 11.66 -7.53
C LEU A 108 14.13 10.89 -8.08
N ARG A 109 14.64 11.22 -9.26
CA ARG A 109 15.82 10.58 -9.88
C ARG A 109 17.11 10.82 -9.09
N GLU A 110 17.21 12.00 -8.48
CA GLU A 110 18.34 12.37 -7.61
C GLU A 110 18.17 11.92 -6.16
N SER A 111 17.09 11.19 -5.86
CA SER A 111 16.80 10.71 -4.51
C SER A 111 17.95 9.87 -3.94
N ARG A 112 18.32 10.19 -2.69
CA ARG A 112 19.25 9.33 -1.94
C ARG A 112 18.62 8.02 -1.47
N GLN A 113 17.29 7.95 -1.47
CA GLN A 113 16.52 6.77 -1.11
C GLN A 113 16.20 5.99 -2.38
N GLU A 114 16.35 4.68 -2.34
CA GLU A 114 15.84 3.84 -3.41
C GLU A 114 14.33 3.74 -3.30
N ILE A 115 13.63 4.19 -4.33
CA ILE A 115 12.15 4.11 -4.40
C ILE A 115 11.79 3.02 -5.38
N ILE A 116 10.96 2.08 -4.92
CA ILE A 116 10.45 0.97 -5.74
C ILE A 116 8.93 0.94 -5.68
N ILE A 117 8.29 0.89 -6.84
CA ILE A 117 6.84 0.73 -6.96
C ILE A 117 6.48 -0.47 -7.83
N THR A 118 5.26 -0.97 -7.70
CA THR A 118 4.81 -2.19 -8.37
C THR A 118 3.64 -1.94 -9.31
N ALA A 119 3.58 -2.69 -10.42
CA ALA A 119 2.39 -2.83 -11.24
C ALA A 119 2.35 -4.23 -11.88
N VAL A 120 1.19 -4.69 -12.30
CA VAL A 120 1.00 -6.00 -12.96
C VAL A 120 0.85 -5.80 -14.46
N ASN A 121 1.75 -6.39 -15.25
CA ASN A 121 1.64 -6.41 -16.70
C ASN A 121 0.55 -7.39 -17.15
N LEU A 122 -0.45 -6.89 -17.89
CA LEU A 122 -1.61 -7.70 -18.29
C LEU A 122 -1.33 -8.66 -19.44
N LYS A 123 -0.29 -8.43 -20.24
CA LYS A 123 0.07 -9.34 -21.34
C LYS A 123 0.82 -10.57 -20.84
N THR A 124 1.71 -10.35 -19.87
CA THR A 124 2.58 -11.42 -19.34
C THR A 124 2.07 -12.02 -18.04
N SER A 125 1.08 -11.39 -17.40
CA SER A 125 0.59 -11.74 -16.05
C SER A 125 1.72 -11.75 -15.01
N GLN A 126 2.66 -10.82 -15.13
CA GLN A 126 3.80 -10.71 -14.23
C GLN A 126 3.75 -9.44 -13.40
N LEU A 127 4.10 -9.56 -12.13
CA LEU A 127 4.41 -8.42 -11.28
C LEU A 127 5.71 -7.76 -11.76
N ARG A 128 5.69 -6.44 -11.90
CA ARG A 128 6.84 -5.63 -12.30
C ARG A 128 7.20 -4.68 -11.17
N TYR A 129 8.50 -4.52 -10.96
CA TYR A 129 9.07 -3.55 -10.04
C TYR A 129 9.76 -2.44 -10.84
N PHE A 130 9.49 -1.20 -10.48
CA PHE A 130 10.08 -0.01 -11.12
C PHE A 130 10.81 0.79 -10.05
N ASN A 131 12.05 1.16 -10.31
CA ASN A 131 12.85 1.96 -9.39
C ASN A 131 12.82 3.45 -9.75
N HIS A 132 13.30 4.30 -8.86
CA HIS A 132 13.25 5.76 -8.99
C HIS A 132 13.91 6.30 -10.27
N ASN A 133 14.87 5.57 -10.89
CA ASN A 133 15.50 5.98 -12.15
C ASN A 133 14.56 5.85 -13.35
N THR A 134 13.56 4.99 -13.30
CA THR A 134 12.64 4.69 -14.39
C THR A 134 11.21 5.18 -14.13
N ILE A 135 10.87 5.47 -12.87
CA ILE A 135 9.51 5.90 -12.50
C ILE A 135 9.18 7.24 -13.16
N ASP A 136 8.02 7.26 -13.81
CA ASP A 136 7.31 8.46 -14.24
C ASP A 136 5.85 8.43 -13.77
N ILE A 137 5.04 9.40 -14.18
CA ILE A 137 3.62 9.48 -13.79
C ILE A 137 2.82 8.28 -14.29
N ASP A 138 3.16 7.71 -15.46
CA ASP A 138 2.45 6.53 -15.99
C ASP A 138 2.68 5.30 -15.12
N HIS A 139 3.88 5.13 -14.58
CA HIS A 139 4.20 4.06 -13.63
C HIS A 139 3.40 4.21 -12.31
N VAL A 140 3.32 5.44 -11.77
CA VAL A 140 2.55 5.72 -10.55
C VAL A 140 1.07 5.46 -10.77
N MET A 141 0.53 5.91 -11.91
CA MET A 141 -0.86 5.69 -12.31
C MET A 141 -1.16 4.21 -12.54
N ALA A 142 -0.23 3.44 -13.10
CA ALA A 142 -0.36 2.00 -13.28
C ALA A 142 -0.39 1.27 -11.94
N SER A 143 0.50 1.65 -11.03
CA SER A 143 0.50 1.11 -9.66
C SER A 143 -0.82 1.33 -8.92
N ALA A 144 -1.57 2.38 -9.25
CA ALA A 144 -2.86 2.73 -8.63
C ALA A 144 -4.08 2.33 -9.50
N ALA A 145 -3.88 1.62 -10.60
CA ALA A 145 -4.95 1.26 -11.55
C ALA A 145 -5.73 0.02 -11.07
N VAL A 146 -6.50 0.16 -9.97
CA VAL A 146 -7.32 -0.91 -9.39
C VAL A 146 -8.32 -1.43 -10.41
N PRO A 147 -8.34 -2.76 -10.71
CA PRO A 147 -9.27 -3.37 -11.65
C PRO A 147 -10.73 -3.01 -11.37
N MET A 148 -11.53 -2.84 -12.39
CA MET A 148 -12.95 -2.42 -12.35
C MET A 148 -13.16 -0.97 -11.91
N ILE A 149 -12.33 -0.44 -11.02
CA ILE A 149 -12.42 0.92 -10.49
C ILE A 149 -11.81 1.92 -11.48
N PHE A 150 -10.57 1.67 -11.91
CA PHE A 150 -9.84 2.51 -12.85
C PHE A 150 -9.50 1.77 -14.15
N PRO A 151 -9.27 2.50 -15.26
CA PRO A 151 -8.74 1.89 -16.47
C PRO A 151 -7.30 1.41 -16.23
N TRP A 152 -6.89 0.34 -16.90
CA TRP A 152 -5.48 -0.01 -16.98
C TRP A 152 -4.67 1.16 -17.56
N GLN A 153 -3.43 1.26 -17.18
CA GLN A 153 -2.49 2.27 -17.68
C GLN A 153 -1.47 1.62 -18.61
N PHE A 154 -0.92 2.42 -19.52
CA PHE A 154 0.08 1.92 -20.44
C PHE A 154 1.47 2.39 -19.98
N ILE A 155 2.39 1.44 -19.84
CA ILE A 155 3.82 1.67 -19.65
C ILE A 155 4.51 1.05 -20.86
N GLU A 156 5.26 1.87 -21.62
CA GLU A 156 5.97 1.43 -22.84
C GLU A 156 5.05 0.68 -23.83
N GLY A 157 3.80 1.09 -23.95
CA GLY A 157 2.80 0.47 -24.85
C GLY A 157 2.21 -0.85 -24.35
N GLU A 158 2.51 -1.28 -23.13
CA GLU A 158 1.94 -2.46 -22.49
C GLU A 158 0.94 -2.08 -21.41
N PRO A 159 -0.24 -2.74 -21.34
CA PRO A 159 -1.26 -2.44 -20.34
C PRO A 159 -0.89 -3.01 -18.97
N HIS A 160 -1.08 -2.20 -17.92
CA HIS A 160 -0.80 -2.58 -16.54
C HIS A 160 -1.97 -2.26 -15.62
N TRP A 161 -2.14 -3.09 -14.58
CA TRP A 161 -3.00 -2.86 -13.43
C TRP A 161 -2.20 -2.59 -12.16
N ASP A 162 -2.93 -2.20 -11.12
CA ASP A 162 -2.45 -2.04 -9.75
C ASP A 162 -1.65 -3.28 -9.30
N GLY A 163 -0.46 -3.03 -8.74
CA GLY A 163 0.41 -4.07 -8.20
C GLY A 163 -0.25 -4.90 -7.11
N GLY A 164 -1.20 -4.31 -6.38
CA GLY A 164 -1.94 -4.97 -5.30
C GLY A 164 -2.80 -6.16 -5.74
N VAL A 165 -3.00 -6.35 -7.04
CA VAL A 165 -3.61 -7.57 -7.59
C VAL A 165 -2.76 -8.81 -7.29
N MET A 166 -1.44 -8.66 -7.24
CA MET A 166 -0.50 -9.77 -7.01
C MET A 166 0.31 -9.60 -5.72
N ASP A 167 0.78 -8.39 -5.43
CA ASP A 167 1.58 -8.07 -4.24
C ASP A 167 1.21 -6.68 -3.70
N ASN A 168 0.31 -6.66 -2.73
CA ASN A 168 -0.14 -5.42 -2.10
C ASN A 168 0.87 -4.85 -1.11
N THR A 169 1.88 -5.64 -0.71
CA THR A 169 2.88 -5.27 0.31
C THR A 169 4.26 -5.68 -0.16
N PRO A 170 4.92 -4.88 -1.02
CA PRO A 170 6.11 -5.29 -1.78
C PRO A 170 7.36 -5.35 -0.91
N ILE A 171 7.47 -6.40 -0.09
CA ILE A 171 8.60 -6.61 0.82
C ILE A 171 9.81 -7.25 0.14
N ILE A 172 9.59 -7.98 -0.97
CA ILE A 172 10.64 -8.77 -1.64
C ILE A 172 11.87 -7.93 -2.02
N PRO A 173 11.73 -6.72 -2.62
CA PRO A 173 12.91 -5.92 -2.94
C PRO A 173 13.79 -5.61 -1.72
N ALA A 174 13.17 -5.30 -0.58
CA ALA A 174 13.92 -5.02 0.65
C ALA A 174 14.66 -6.26 1.18
N LEU A 175 14.05 -7.44 1.03
CA LEU A 175 14.70 -8.71 1.40
C LEU A 175 15.87 -9.03 0.48
N GLU A 176 15.72 -8.87 -0.83
CA GLU A 176 16.76 -9.10 -1.83
C GLU A 176 17.94 -8.15 -1.67
N HIS A 177 17.69 -6.88 -1.30
CA HIS A 177 18.74 -5.90 -1.01
C HIS A 177 19.37 -6.07 0.38
N GLY A 178 18.96 -7.08 1.15
CA GLY A 178 19.52 -7.40 2.45
C GLY A 178 19.29 -6.31 3.52
N ALA A 179 18.14 -5.65 3.49
CA ALA A 179 17.79 -4.66 4.49
C ALA A 179 17.74 -5.30 5.88
N LYS A 180 18.43 -4.71 6.87
CA LYS A 180 18.49 -5.25 8.23
C LYS A 180 17.29 -4.88 9.08
N GLN A 181 16.77 -3.68 8.91
CA GLN A 181 15.57 -3.19 9.57
C GLN A 181 14.50 -2.88 8.52
N ILE A 182 13.39 -3.61 8.55
CA ILE A 182 12.29 -3.41 7.63
C ILE A 182 11.05 -3.02 8.43
N ILE A 183 10.49 -1.84 8.15
CA ILE A 183 9.21 -1.42 8.71
C ILE A 183 8.15 -1.57 7.61
N VAL A 184 7.13 -2.37 7.90
CA VAL A 184 6.00 -2.61 6.99
C VAL A 184 4.78 -1.87 7.51
N VAL A 185 4.19 -1.02 6.67
CA VAL A 185 2.97 -0.27 7.02
C VAL A 185 1.80 -0.85 6.24
N LEU A 186 0.95 -1.57 6.94
CA LEU A 186 -0.28 -2.14 6.41
C LEU A 186 -1.45 -1.17 6.59
N LEU A 187 -2.43 -1.26 5.69
CA LEU A 187 -3.66 -0.47 5.72
C LEU A 187 -4.90 -1.30 6.06
N SER A 188 -4.67 -2.55 6.42
CA SER A 188 -5.65 -3.49 6.98
C SER A 188 -5.09 -4.07 8.26
N PRO A 189 -5.93 -4.36 9.27
CA PRO A 189 -5.47 -4.96 10.51
C PRO A 189 -4.96 -6.38 10.25
N VAL A 190 -3.94 -6.80 11.02
CA VAL A 190 -3.41 -8.16 11.03
C VAL A 190 -3.54 -8.77 12.42
N GLY A 191 -3.58 -10.09 12.49
CA GLY A 191 -3.72 -10.83 13.75
C GLY A 191 -5.19 -11.09 14.12
N ALA A 192 -5.43 -11.51 15.36
CA ALA A 192 -6.75 -11.89 15.87
C ALA A 192 -7.67 -10.66 16.05
N ALA A 193 -8.10 -10.04 14.95
CA ALA A 193 -9.27 -9.19 14.99
C ALA A 193 -10.47 -10.10 15.28
N ASN A 194 -11.29 -9.78 16.29
CA ASN A 194 -12.58 -10.42 16.50
C ASN A 194 -13.51 -10.10 15.33
N LEU A 195 -13.34 -10.82 14.23
CA LEU A 195 -14.18 -10.69 13.05
C LEU A 195 -15.47 -11.46 13.32
N SER A 196 -16.57 -10.77 13.48
CA SER A 196 -17.88 -11.40 13.40
C SER A 196 -18.08 -11.98 12.00
N LEU A 197 -18.70 -13.15 11.90
CA LEU A 197 -19.04 -13.72 10.60
C LEU A 197 -19.88 -12.72 9.78
N PRO A 198 -19.59 -12.55 8.47
CA PRO A 198 -20.31 -11.63 7.63
C PRO A 198 -21.78 -12.07 7.50
N GLN A 199 -22.71 -11.13 7.65
CA GLN A 199 -24.15 -11.37 7.62
C GLN A 199 -24.82 -10.81 6.34
N SER A 200 -24.05 -10.21 5.42
CA SER A 200 -24.53 -9.67 4.17
C SER A 200 -23.53 -9.89 3.04
N HIS A 201 -24.02 -9.90 1.79
CA HIS A 201 -23.15 -10.02 0.61
C HIS A 201 -22.07 -8.92 0.57
N LEU A 202 -22.41 -7.71 0.98
CA LEU A 202 -21.44 -6.61 1.05
C LEU A 202 -20.33 -6.90 2.08
N GLN A 203 -20.67 -7.43 3.25
CA GLN A 203 -19.68 -7.81 4.26
C GLN A 203 -18.82 -8.99 3.81
N VAL A 204 -19.38 -9.95 3.06
CA VAL A 204 -18.60 -11.04 2.46
C VAL A 204 -17.57 -10.48 1.45
N MET A 205 -18.01 -9.58 0.57
CA MET A 205 -17.10 -8.93 -0.40
C MET A 205 -16.02 -8.10 0.30
N GLU A 206 -16.40 -7.37 1.35
CA GLU A 206 -15.48 -6.60 2.17
C GLU A 206 -14.40 -7.50 2.79
N LEU A 207 -14.80 -8.58 3.44
CA LEU A 207 -13.88 -9.51 4.08
C LEU A 207 -12.95 -10.19 3.06
N MET A 208 -13.50 -10.62 1.92
CA MET A 208 -12.72 -11.20 0.83
C MET A 208 -11.66 -10.21 0.32
N PHE A 209 -12.03 -8.95 0.15
CA PHE A 209 -11.13 -7.90 -0.29
C PHE A 209 -10.03 -7.62 0.73
N GLU A 210 -10.39 -7.49 2.02
CA GLU A 210 -9.40 -7.31 3.10
C GLU A 210 -8.40 -8.48 3.15
N HIS A 211 -8.88 -9.71 3.05
CA HIS A 211 -7.98 -10.89 3.01
C HIS A 211 -7.07 -10.89 1.78
N SER A 212 -7.56 -10.43 0.63
CA SER A 212 -6.71 -10.33 -0.56
C SER A 212 -5.58 -9.31 -0.40
N LEU A 213 -5.80 -8.23 0.35
CA LEU A 213 -4.79 -7.21 0.59
C LEU A 213 -3.66 -7.65 1.52
N ILE A 214 -3.95 -8.53 2.47
CA ILE A 214 -2.97 -8.99 3.47
C ILE A 214 -2.44 -10.40 3.23
N GLY A 215 -3.13 -11.20 2.40
CA GLY A 215 -2.86 -12.64 2.26
C GLY A 215 -1.44 -12.96 1.80
N ALA A 216 -0.93 -12.26 0.80
CA ALA A 216 0.45 -12.45 0.32
C ALA A 216 1.48 -12.12 1.42
N TYR A 217 1.25 -11.04 2.16
CA TYR A 217 2.11 -10.64 3.27
C TYR A 217 2.06 -11.66 4.41
N GLU A 218 0.88 -12.08 4.86
CA GLU A 218 0.73 -13.07 5.93
C GLU A 218 1.39 -14.41 5.55
N THR A 219 1.21 -14.87 4.32
CA THR A 219 1.85 -16.09 3.82
C THR A 219 3.38 -15.96 3.83
N SER A 220 3.91 -14.83 3.39
CA SER A 220 5.35 -14.56 3.39
C SER A 220 5.93 -14.54 4.80
N MET A 221 5.22 -13.93 5.76
CA MET A 221 5.64 -13.88 7.16
C MET A 221 5.53 -15.23 7.85
N ALA A 222 4.47 -16.00 7.58
CA ALA A 222 4.31 -17.36 8.09
C ALA A 222 5.43 -18.28 7.58
N TYR A 223 5.73 -18.23 6.29
CA TYR A 223 6.85 -18.98 5.70
C TYR A 223 8.20 -18.60 6.34
N ARG A 224 8.46 -17.30 6.52
CA ARG A 224 9.66 -16.83 7.20
C ARG A 224 9.75 -17.36 8.65
N ALA A 225 8.65 -17.36 9.39
CA ALA A 225 8.61 -17.88 10.75
C ALA A 225 8.86 -19.39 10.81
N SER A 226 8.34 -20.17 9.85
CA SER A 226 8.44 -21.62 9.79
C SER A 226 9.85 -22.15 9.45
N ARG A 227 10.67 -21.38 8.73
CA ARG A 227 12.05 -21.79 8.38
C ARG A 227 12.93 -22.12 9.58
N ASN A 228 12.57 -21.65 10.79
CA ASN A 228 13.30 -21.95 12.02
C ASN A 228 12.75 -23.18 12.77
N LYS A 229 11.62 -23.75 12.34
CA LYS A 229 11.02 -24.98 12.90
C LYS A 229 10.44 -25.76 11.73
N PRO A 230 11.14 -26.75 11.18
CA PRO A 230 10.58 -27.60 10.13
C PRO A 230 9.35 -28.29 10.68
N GLN A 231 8.18 -27.94 10.16
CA GLN A 231 6.93 -28.58 10.48
C GLN A 231 6.39 -29.33 9.27
N PRO A 232 5.89 -30.56 9.45
CA PRO A 232 5.27 -31.30 8.36
C PRO A 232 4.01 -30.54 7.87
N LEU A 233 3.91 -30.36 6.56
CA LEU A 233 2.70 -29.92 5.87
C LEU A 233 1.54 -30.86 6.30
N GLY A 234 0.51 -30.31 6.93
CA GLY A 234 -0.72 -31.09 7.21
C GLY A 234 -1.25 -31.12 8.64
N ARG A 235 -0.63 -30.44 9.61
CA ARG A 235 -1.25 -30.29 10.94
C ARG A 235 -1.84 -28.90 11.12
N SER A 236 -3.17 -28.86 11.21
CA SER A 236 -3.99 -27.67 11.49
C SER A 236 -4.06 -27.29 12.98
N ASP A 237 -3.18 -27.83 13.82
CA ASP A 237 -3.21 -27.61 15.28
C ASP A 237 -2.49 -26.31 15.69
N HIS A 238 -2.30 -25.37 14.74
CA HIS A 238 -1.80 -24.06 15.11
C HIS A 238 -2.96 -23.21 15.62
N PRO A 239 -2.82 -22.63 16.83
CA PRO A 239 -3.57 -21.43 17.12
C PRO A 239 -3.25 -20.46 15.97
N PRO A 240 -4.23 -19.66 15.52
CA PRO A 240 -3.95 -18.63 14.50
C PRO A 240 -2.70 -17.93 15.00
N ALA A 241 -1.62 -18.06 14.21
CA ALA A 241 -0.40 -17.41 14.57
C ALA A 241 -0.77 -15.94 14.58
N THR A 242 -0.96 -15.40 15.77
CA THR A 242 -0.82 -13.96 15.96
C THR A 242 0.59 -13.70 15.49
N LEU A 243 0.71 -13.36 14.20
CA LEU A 243 1.99 -13.01 13.63
C LEU A 243 2.54 -11.96 14.57
N PRO A 244 3.65 -12.20 15.25
CA PRO A 244 4.19 -11.18 16.12
C PRO A 244 4.37 -9.96 15.22
N PHE A 245 3.86 -8.78 15.66
CA PHE A 245 4.06 -7.54 14.92
C PHE A 245 5.55 -7.32 14.59
N ASN A 246 6.44 -8.08 15.25
CA ASN A 246 7.86 -8.01 15.14
C ASN A 246 8.46 -9.40 14.91
N ASN A 247 9.07 -9.60 13.76
CA ASN A 247 9.79 -10.81 13.39
C ASN A 247 11.28 -10.50 13.27
N CYS A 248 11.95 -10.33 14.43
CA CYS A 248 13.37 -10.04 14.49
C CYS A 248 14.19 -11.33 14.59
N ARG A 249 15.27 -11.40 13.81
CA ARG A 249 16.34 -12.39 13.86
C ARG A 249 17.66 -11.66 14.11
N GLU A 250 18.74 -12.40 14.33
CA GLU A 250 20.07 -11.82 14.59
C GLU A 250 20.53 -10.86 13.48
N ASP A 251 20.19 -11.18 12.23
CA ASP A 251 20.64 -10.47 11.03
C ASP A 251 19.59 -9.53 10.43
N GLN A 252 18.31 -9.72 10.74
CA GLN A 252 17.23 -8.95 10.11
C GLN A 252 15.98 -8.84 10.99
N CYS A 253 15.50 -7.62 11.20
CA CYS A 253 14.28 -7.34 11.94
C CYS A 253 13.19 -6.78 11.02
N ILE A 254 12.01 -7.42 11.02
CA ILE A 254 10.82 -6.93 10.33
C ILE A 254 9.79 -6.53 11.40
N ALA A 255 9.45 -5.25 11.43
CA ALA A 255 8.42 -4.69 12.28
C ALA A 255 7.21 -4.28 11.45
N THR A 256 6.00 -4.57 11.92
CA THR A 256 4.76 -4.24 11.22
C THR A 256 3.97 -3.21 11.99
N VAL A 257 3.53 -2.17 11.28
CA VAL A 257 2.57 -1.19 11.76
C VAL A 257 1.26 -1.35 11.00
N ALA A 258 0.18 -1.60 11.72
CA ALA A 258 -1.14 -1.81 11.17
C ALA A 258 -2.22 -1.12 12.02
N PRO A 259 -3.40 -0.79 11.44
CA PRO A 259 -4.55 -0.32 12.23
C PRO A 259 -4.97 -1.36 13.26
N ASP A 260 -5.36 -0.90 14.46
CA ASP A 260 -5.86 -1.78 15.54
C ASP A 260 -7.29 -2.30 15.29
N ARG A 261 -7.96 -1.87 14.21
CA ARG A 261 -9.35 -2.20 13.88
C ARG A 261 -9.60 -2.28 12.38
N MET A 262 -10.66 -2.97 11.99
CA MET A 262 -11.17 -2.92 10.61
C MET A 262 -11.62 -1.50 10.27
N LEU A 263 -11.15 -0.99 9.12
CA LEU A 263 -11.46 0.37 8.67
C LEU A 263 -12.74 0.44 7.83
N GLY A 264 -13.25 -0.70 7.35
CA GLY A 264 -14.44 -0.82 6.54
C GLY A 264 -14.23 -0.44 5.06
N PHE A 265 -14.93 -1.13 4.15
CA PHE A 265 -14.75 -0.96 2.70
C PHE A 265 -14.91 0.50 2.23
N ARG A 266 -15.87 1.23 2.80
CA ARG A 266 -16.10 2.64 2.45
C ARG A 266 -14.88 3.53 2.67
N SER A 267 -14.00 3.16 3.60
CA SER A 267 -12.80 3.93 3.91
C SER A 267 -11.81 4.03 2.74
N PHE A 268 -11.81 3.05 1.80
CA PHE A 268 -10.97 3.08 0.60
C PHE A 268 -11.23 4.27 -0.31
N PHE A 269 -12.49 4.74 -0.37
CA PHE A 269 -12.93 5.80 -1.27
C PHE A 269 -13.28 7.09 -0.53
N ASN A 270 -13.11 7.13 0.77
CA ASN A 270 -13.45 8.28 1.58
C ASN A 270 -12.24 9.19 1.81
N PHE A 271 -12.00 10.09 0.89
CA PHE A 271 -10.96 11.13 0.99
C PHE A 271 -11.41 12.36 1.78
N SER A 272 -12.44 12.24 2.63
CA SER A 272 -12.91 13.38 3.42
C SER A 272 -11.87 13.82 4.46
N ARG A 273 -11.79 15.14 4.68
CA ARG A 273 -10.86 15.71 5.67
C ARG A 273 -11.01 15.11 7.08
N PRO A 274 -12.22 14.80 7.60
CA PRO A 274 -12.35 14.13 8.88
C PRO A 274 -11.66 12.75 8.91
N GLN A 275 -11.92 11.87 7.92
CA GLN A 275 -11.30 10.55 7.85
C GLN A 275 -9.78 10.66 7.72
N VAL A 276 -9.30 11.49 6.81
CA VAL A 276 -7.86 11.71 6.60
C VAL A 276 -7.17 12.17 7.89
N THR A 277 -7.74 13.15 8.58
CA THR A 277 -7.19 13.66 9.85
C THR A 277 -7.15 12.58 10.92
N GLN A 278 -8.21 11.76 11.00
CA GLN A 278 -8.27 10.64 11.93
C GLN A 278 -7.21 9.59 11.60
N LEU A 279 -7.07 9.18 10.33
CA LEU A 279 -6.11 8.16 9.90
C LEU A 279 -4.66 8.59 10.11
N ILE A 280 -4.30 9.85 9.85
CA ILE A 280 -2.96 10.37 10.15
C ILE A 280 -2.68 10.24 11.66
N ARG A 281 -3.62 10.64 12.51
CA ARG A 281 -3.46 10.51 13.97
C ARG A 281 -3.38 9.06 14.43
N GLU A 282 -4.21 8.17 13.86
CA GLU A 282 -4.18 6.74 14.15
C GLU A 282 -2.84 6.12 13.72
N GLY A 283 -2.34 6.45 12.51
CA GLY A 283 -1.05 5.97 12.03
C GLY A 283 0.11 6.34 12.95
N TYR A 284 0.17 7.60 13.38
CA TYR A 284 1.17 8.06 14.35
C TYR A 284 1.08 7.29 15.68
N ASN A 285 -0.12 7.12 16.23
CA ASN A 285 -0.33 6.44 17.51
C ASN A 285 -0.01 4.93 17.43
N CYS A 286 -0.41 4.27 16.33
CA CYS A 286 -0.09 2.86 16.09
C CYS A 286 1.41 2.67 15.96
N ALA A 287 2.12 3.51 15.19
CA ALA A 287 3.57 3.45 15.08
C ALA A 287 4.25 3.62 16.43
N ARG A 288 3.88 4.64 17.20
CA ARG A 288 4.42 4.88 18.55
C ARG A 288 4.21 3.69 19.50
N LYS A 289 3.06 3.00 19.40
CA LYS A 289 2.75 1.84 20.24
C LYS A 289 3.49 0.59 19.77
N GLN A 290 3.45 0.32 18.46
CA GLN A 290 3.88 -0.97 17.88
C GLN A 290 5.38 -1.02 17.61
N LEU A 291 6.04 0.15 17.45
CA LEU A 291 7.49 0.26 17.24
C LEU A 291 8.28 0.62 18.51
N LYS A 292 7.59 0.72 19.66
CA LYS A 292 8.23 1.06 20.93
C LYS A 292 9.34 0.05 21.28
N GLY A 293 10.56 0.54 21.48
CA GLY A 293 11.74 -0.27 21.81
C GLY A 293 12.38 -1.01 20.64
N LEU A 294 11.92 -0.80 19.40
CA LEU A 294 12.48 -1.40 18.19
C LEU A 294 13.30 -0.39 17.36
N ILE A 295 12.91 0.86 17.42
CA ILE A 295 13.60 1.97 16.78
C ILE A 295 14.14 2.86 17.89
N GLN A 296 15.46 2.93 17.98
CA GLN A 296 16.24 3.90 18.78
C GLN A 296 17.27 4.54 17.86
#